data_dc294890aca8599bc145465fa312b533
#
_entry.id   dc294890aca8599bc145465fa312b533
#
_cell.length_a   1.000
_cell.length_b   1.000
_cell.length_c   1.000
_cell.angle_alpha   90.00
_cell.angle_beta   90.00
_cell.angle_gamma   90.00
#
_symmetry.space_group_name_H-M   'P 1'
#
loop_
_entity.id
_entity.type
_entity.pdbx_description
1 polymer ?
#
loop_
_entity_poly.entity_id
_entity_poly.type
_entity_poly.pdbx_seq_one_letter_code
_entity_poly.pdbx_strand_id
1 'polypeptide(L)'
;MSKHIFKSRLGPHLETFIAQKQSVGFPYQSSARILYHFDDMVFEYFPDIESLTKEIADKWIHYKPNEHPNGLLRRITPIRQFGKYLHAIGHAAYILPGNIPNKQLQYEANIFTTKELQAFFHAIDSCPVSPFSPTRCYVIPVLFRLLYCCGLRSSEARLLNITDVNLTNGQILIRESKGWKARILFMSPDLLEVCREYNQNIEEIFPMRQAFFPNIN
;
A
#
# COMPACT_ATOMS: atom_id res chain seq x y z
N MET A 1 4.59 -0.39 -16.91
CA MET A 1 5.21 0.78 -16.27
C MET A 1 6.50 1.07 -17.00
N SER A 2 6.71 2.30 -17.50
CA SER A 2 8.00 2.69 -18.10
C SER A 2 9.10 2.55 -17.06
N LYS A 3 10.22 1.92 -17.45
CA LYS A 3 11.41 1.78 -16.60
C LYS A 3 11.94 3.20 -16.33
N HIS A 4 12.11 3.58 -15.06
CA HIS A 4 12.74 4.86 -14.73
C HIS A 4 14.20 4.86 -15.18
N ILE A 5 14.64 5.94 -15.80
CA ILE A 5 16.03 6.12 -16.23
C ILE A 5 16.70 7.01 -15.19
N PHE A 6 17.69 6.47 -14.51
CA PHE A 6 18.52 7.22 -13.57
C PHE A 6 19.44 8.19 -14.34
N LYS A 7 19.66 9.39 -13.78
CA LYS A 7 20.37 10.50 -14.44
C LYS A 7 21.66 10.88 -13.71
N SER A 8 21.72 10.68 -12.38
CA SER A 8 22.90 11.04 -11.59
C SER A 8 24.01 9.98 -11.71
N ARG A 9 25.22 10.35 -11.31
CA ARG A 9 26.35 9.40 -11.21
C ARG A 9 26.14 8.31 -10.17
N LEU A 10 25.21 8.50 -9.23
CA LEU A 10 24.75 7.45 -8.29
C LEU A 10 23.76 6.47 -8.93
N GLY A 11 23.25 6.77 -10.12
CA GLY A 11 22.19 5.99 -10.80
C GLY A 11 22.49 4.50 -10.92
N PRO A 12 23.66 4.05 -11.38
CA PRO A 12 24.01 2.62 -11.46
C PRO A 12 23.93 1.90 -10.11
N HIS A 13 24.35 2.55 -9.03
CA HIS A 13 24.27 2.01 -7.68
C HIS A 13 22.82 1.96 -7.16
N LEU A 14 22.00 2.98 -7.47
CA LEU A 14 20.58 3.00 -7.13
C LEU A 14 19.81 1.87 -7.84
N GLU A 15 20.08 1.67 -9.12
CA GLU A 15 19.47 0.58 -9.92
C GLU A 15 19.82 -0.79 -9.32
N THR A 16 21.10 -1.03 -9.03
CA THR A 16 21.57 -2.29 -8.43
C THR A 16 20.97 -2.50 -7.04
N PHE A 17 20.91 -1.47 -6.22
CA PHE A 17 20.31 -1.54 -4.89
C PHE A 17 18.82 -1.90 -4.94
N ILE A 18 18.05 -1.27 -5.83
CA ILE A 18 16.62 -1.59 -6.02
C ILE A 18 16.45 -3.03 -6.49
N ALA A 19 17.26 -3.46 -7.48
CA ALA A 19 17.24 -4.82 -7.99
C ALA A 19 17.55 -5.85 -6.88
N GLN A 20 18.54 -5.58 -6.02
CA GLN A 20 18.85 -6.42 -4.88
C GLN A 20 17.66 -6.54 -3.91
N LYS A 21 16.96 -5.43 -3.61
CA LYS A 21 15.77 -5.48 -2.74
C LYS A 21 14.64 -6.29 -3.35
N GLN A 22 14.46 -6.20 -4.66
CA GLN A 22 13.44 -6.95 -5.38
C GLN A 22 13.78 -8.45 -5.49
N SER A 23 15.05 -8.80 -5.67
CA SER A 23 15.50 -10.20 -5.78
C SER A 23 15.27 -11.01 -4.50
N VAL A 24 15.26 -10.37 -3.32
CA VAL A 24 14.94 -11.02 -2.04
C VAL A 24 13.44 -10.98 -1.71
N GLY A 25 12.57 -10.73 -2.71
CA GLY A 25 11.12 -10.85 -2.57
C GLY A 25 10.39 -9.58 -2.10
N PHE A 26 11.07 -8.44 -1.94
CA PHE A 26 10.39 -7.18 -1.62
C PHE A 26 9.94 -6.49 -2.91
N PRO A 27 8.63 -6.14 -3.09
CA PRO A 27 8.19 -5.35 -4.25
C PRO A 27 8.92 -4.00 -4.39
N TYR A 28 9.27 -3.39 -3.28
CA TYR A 28 10.08 -2.17 -3.12
C TYR A 28 9.61 -0.94 -3.93
N GLN A 29 8.39 -0.97 -4.50
CA GLN A 29 7.87 0.04 -5.43
C GLN A 29 7.80 1.45 -4.82
N SER A 30 7.25 1.57 -3.60
CA SER A 30 7.12 2.87 -2.93
C SER A 30 8.47 3.48 -2.57
N SER A 31 9.43 2.66 -2.13
CA SER A 31 10.79 3.10 -1.82
C SER A 31 11.57 3.43 -3.09
N ALA A 32 11.38 2.68 -4.17
CA ALA A 32 11.98 2.97 -5.47
C ALA A 32 11.55 4.34 -6.00
N ARG A 33 10.26 4.71 -5.89
CA ARG A 33 9.81 6.07 -6.27
C ARG A 33 10.54 7.17 -5.50
N ILE A 34 10.78 6.96 -4.21
CA ILE A 34 11.53 7.92 -3.39
C ILE A 34 12.96 8.04 -3.90
N LEU A 35 13.59 6.91 -4.25
CA LEU A 35 14.95 6.89 -4.81
C LEU A 35 15.02 7.53 -6.20
N TYR A 36 13.96 7.44 -7.02
CA TYR A 36 13.88 8.16 -8.30
C TYR A 36 13.87 9.68 -8.10
N HIS A 37 13.05 10.18 -7.18
CA HIS A 37 13.05 11.62 -6.84
C HIS A 37 14.36 12.06 -6.19
N PHE A 38 15.01 11.18 -5.44
CA PHE A 38 16.34 11.43 -4.89
C PHE A 38 17.38 11.57 -6.01
N ASP A 39 17.38 10.67 -6.99
CA ASP A 39 18.25 10.73 -8.16
C ASP A 39 18.05 12.02 -8.97
N ASP A 40 16.80 12.41 -9.21
CA ASP A 40 16.48 13.67 -9.89
C ASP A 40 17.07 14.88 -9.13
N MET A 41 16.95 14.93 -7.81
CA MET A 41 17.53 15.97 -6.97
C MET A 41 19.06 15.97 -7.02
N VAL A 42 19.68 14.77 -6.95
CA VAL A 42 21.16 14.66 -7.05
C VAL A 42 21.63 15.13 -8.42
N PHE A 43 20.96 14.73 -9.48
CA PHE A 43 21.30 15.17 -10.84
C PHE A 43 21.20 16.71 -11.02
N GLU A 44 20.16 17.32 -10.43
CA GLU A 44 19.93 18.76 -10.55
C GLU A 44 20.92 19.60 -9.75
N TYR A 45 21.24 19.19 -8.52
CA TYR A 45 22.03 20.03 -7.60
C TYR A 45 23.49 19.57 -7.41
N PHE A 46 23.80 18.30 -7.75
CA PHE A 46 25.10 17.68 -7.51
C PHE A 46 25.57 16.82 -8.70
N PRO A 47 25.59 17.34 -9.94
CA PRO A 47 25.79 16.54 -11.16
C PRO A 47 27.12 15.79 -11.20
N ASP A 48 28.16 16.31 -10.53
CA ASP A 48 29.52 15.75 -10.57
C ASP A 48 29.88 14.85 -9.40
N ILE A 49 28.97 14.68 -8.43
CA ILE A 49 29.25 13.88 -7.23
C ILE A 49 28.99 12.39 -7.48
N GLU A 50 29.97 11.56 -7.17
CA GLU A 50 29.95 10.09 -7.35
C GLU A 50 29.71 9.33 -6.04
N SER A 51 29.58 10.02 -4.91
CA SER A 51 29.36 9.40 -3.60
C SER A 51 28.23 10.08 -2.84
N LEU A 52 27.56 9.33 -1.97
CA LEU A 52 26.56 9.89 -1.08
C LEU A 52 27.24 10.67 0.06
N THR A 53 27.30 11.99 -0.10
CA THR A 53 27.91 12.89 0.90
C THR A 53 26.90 13.37 1.94
N LYS A 54 27.41 13.94 3.04
CA LYS A 54 26.57 14.58 4.05
C LYS A 54 25.78 15.75 3.46
N GLU A 55 26.36 16.51 2.56
CA GLU A 55 25.73 17.67 1.90
C GLU A 55 24.50 17.25 1.08
N ILE A 56 24.60 16.18 0.29
CA ILE A 56 23.46 15.60 -0.43
C ILE A 56 22.38 15.15 0.55
N ALA A 57 22.78 14.47 1.63
CA ALA A 57 21.84 14.01 2.64
C ALA A 57 21.14 15.17 3.36
N ASP A 58 21.86 16.23 3.73
CA ASP A 58 21.32 17.43 4.38
C ASP A 58 20.34 18.15 3.45
N LYS A 59 20.65 18.28 2.16
CA LYS A 59 19.72 18.82 1.14
C LYS A 59 18.44 18.00 1.05
N TRP A 60 18.55 16.67 1.08
CA TRP A 60 17.39 15.77 1.00
C TRP A 60 16.51 15.82 2.23
N ILE A 61 17.09 15.89 3.44
CA ILE A 61 16.34 15.91 4.70
C ILE A 61 15.73 17.27 5.03
N HIS A 62 16.11 18.31 4.29
CA HIS A 62 15.55 19.64 4.53
C HIS A 62 14.01 19.58 4.49
N TYR A 63 13.38 20.14 5.52
CA TYR A 63 11.92 20.10 5.69
C TYR A 63 11.24 20.82 4.52
N LYS A 64 10.28 20.15 3.91
CA LYS A 64 9.41 20.76 2.90
C LYS A 64 8.27 21.50 3.60
N PRO A 65 7.81 22.65 3.07
CA PRO A 65 6.63 23.32 3.59
C PRO A 65 5.46 22.34 3.69
N ASN A 66 4.80 22.29 4.85
CA ASN A 66 3.67 21.41 5.13
C ASN A 66 3.97 19.89 5.11
N GLU A 67 5.24 19.48 5.18
CA GLU A 67 5.59 18.06 5.26
C GLU A 67 5.24 17.50 6.66
N HIS A 68 4.41 16.46 6.67
CA HIS A 68 4.11 15.74 7.90
C HIS A 68 5.37 15.00 8.39
N PRO A 69 5.67 14.98 9.71
CA PRO A 69 6.86 14.31 10.26
C PRO A 69 7.07 12.87 9.81
N ASN A 70 5.98 12.09 9.70
CA ASN A 70 6.05 10.72 9.17
C ASN A 70 6.40 10.68 7.66
N GLY A 71 6.10 11.73 6.91
CA GLY A 71 6.50 11.89 5.51
C GLY A 71 8.03 12.00 5.39
N LEU A 72 8.63 12.82 6.23
CA LEU A 72 10.09 12.96 6.31
C LEU A 72 10.77 11.62 6.61
N LEU A 73 10.33 10.89 7.64
CA LEU A 73 10.90 9.56 7.96
C LEU A 73 10.75 8.57 6.80
N ARG A 74 9.60 8.58 6.12
CA ARG A 74 9.34 7.72 4.97
C ARG A 74 10.32 7.99 3.83
N ARG A 75 10.68 9.26 3.58
CA ARG A 75 11.61 9.60 2.49
C ARG A 75 13.10 9.48 2.89
N ILE A 76 13.43 9.53 4.19
CA ILE A 76 14.79 9.32 4.69
C ILE A 76 15.18 7.84 4.71
N THR A 77 14.25 6.96 5.06
CA THR A 77 14.56 5.54 5.27
C THR A 77 15.20 4.85 4.06
N PRO A 78 14.71 5.02 2.80
CA PRO A 78 15.35 4.43 1.64
C PRO A 78 16.77 4.95 1.42
N ILE A 79 17.02 6.25 1.64
CA ILE A 79 18.35 6.85 1.46
C ILE A 79 19.34 6.34 2.50
N ARG A 80 18.90 6.22 3.75
CA ARG A 80 19.72 5.60 4.81
C ARG A 80 20.09 4.17 4.47
N GLN A 81 19.16 3.39 3.95
CA GLN A 81 19.43 2.02 3.53
C GLN A 81 20.36 1.97 2.31
N PHE A 82 20.22 2.90 1.38
CA PHE A 82 21.12 3.04 0.26
C PHE A 82 22.55 3.40 0.70
N GLY A 83 22.72 4.34 1.64
CA GLY A 83 24.02 4.64 2.22
C GLY A 83 24.68 3.43 2.89
N LYS A 84 23.90 2.63 3.65
CA LYS A 84 24.40 1.36 4.22
C LYS A 84 24.80 0.35 3.15
N TYR A 85 24.05 0.26 2.07
CA TYR A 85 24.37 -0.59 0.93
C TYR A 85 25.69 -0.17 0.27
N LEU A 86 25.87 1.12 -0.04
CA LEU A 86 27.11 1.65 -0.62
C LEU A 86 28.32 1.32 0.27
N HIS A 87 28.18 1.51 1.56
CA HIS A 87 29.23 1.17 2.52
C HIS A 87 29.55 -0.34 2.53
N ALA A 88 28.53 -1.18 2.47
CA ALA A 88 28.70 -2.65 2.45
C ALA A 88 29.39 -3.16 1.18
N ILE A 89 29.31 -2.44 0.05
CA ILE A 89 30.01 -2.78 -1.19
C ILE A 89 31.35 -2.04 -1.35
N GLY A 90 31.85 -1.41 -0.28
CA GLY A 90 33.17 -0.79 -0.22
C GLY A 90 33.25 0.67 -0.70
N HIS A 91 32.11 1.33 -0.96
CA HIS A 91 32.08 2.75 -1.31
C HIS A 91 31.98 3.64 -0.07
N ALA A 92 32.71 4.75 -0.07
CA ALA A 92 32.53 5.79 0.94
C ALA A 92 31.13 6.42 0.79
N ALA A 93 30.33 6.39 1.86
CA ALA A 93 28.99 6.96 1.83
C ALA A 93 28.60 7.50 3.21
N TYR A 94 27.93 8.64 3.23
CA TYR A 94 27.33 9.16 4.46
C TYR A 94 26.06 8.38 4.79
N ILE A 95 26.00 7.84 6.01
CA ILE A 95 24.84 7.12 6.50
C ILE A 95 24.02 8.04 7.40
N LEU A 96 22.80 8.36 6.98
CA LEU A 96 21.87 9.17 7.75
C LEU A 96 21.61 8.55 9.12
N PRO A 97 21.70 9.32 10.22
CA PRO A 97 21.50 8.82 11.58
C PRO A 97 20.08 8.28 11.79
N GLY A 98 19.96 7.27 12.68
CA GLY A 98 18.68 6.63 13.00
C GLY A 98 17.72 7.51 13.79
N ASN A 99 18.27 8.40 14.59
CA ASN A 99 17.58 9.23 15.60
C ASN A 99 17.29 10.66 15.11
N ILE A 100 16.92 10.82 13.83
CA ILE A 100 16.48 12.15 13.37
C ILE A 100 15.24 12.54 14.18
N PRO A 101 15.29 13.72 14.86
CA PRO A 101 14.20 14.17 15.71
C PRO A 101 12.89 14.22 14.92
N ASN A 102 11.92 13.49 15.40
CA ASN A 102 10.60 13.43 14.79
C ASN A 102 9.57 13.43 15.90
N LYS A 103 8.60 14.35 15.85
CA LYS A 103 7.40 14.24 16.66
C LYS A 103 6.54 13.13 16.06
N GLN A 104 6.67 11.91 16.57
CA GLN A 104 5.68 10.87 16.30
C GLN A 104 4.35 11.37 16.88
N LEU A 105 3.45 11.79 16.00
CA LEU A 105 2.08 11.97 16.39
C LEU A 105 1.52 10.58 16.68
N GLN A 106 1.30 10.28 17.95
CA GLN A 106 0.54 9.11 18.35
C GLN A 106 -0.89 9.31 17.86
N TYR A 107 -1.31 8.47 16.93
CA TYR A 107 -2.70 8.41 16.50
C TYR A 107 -3.45 7.54 17.50
N GLU A 108 -4.37 8.14 18.25
CA GLU A 108 -5.32 7.39 19.05
C GLU A 108 -6.39 6.83 18.12
N ALA A 109 -6.50 5.49 18.11
CA ALA A 109 -7.51 4.84 17.29
C ALA A 109 -8.91 5.18 17.85
N ASN A 110 -9.79 5.69 16.99
CA ASN A 110 -11.19 5.88 17.36
C ASN A 110 -11.89 4.52 17.43
N ILE A 111 -12.45 4.21 18.60
CA ILE A 111 -13.27 3.01 18.81
C ILE A 111 -14.72 3.43 18.63
N PHE A 112 -15.35 2.94 17.59
CA PHE A 112 -16.75 3.26 17.30
C PHE A 112 -17.68 2.70 18.37
N THR A 113 -18.62 3.52 18.82
CA THR A 113 -19.74 3.10 19.66
C THR A 113 -20.73 2.27 18.84
N THR A 114 -21.58 1.51 19.53
CA THR A 114 -22.64 0.73 18.86
C THR A 114 -23.55 1.61 18.00
N LYS A 115 -23.88 2.82 18.46
CA LYS A 115 -24.70 3.77 17.71
C LYS A 115 -24.03 4.24 16.42
N GLU A 116 -22.74 4.55 16.50
CA GLU A 116 -21.96 4.95 15.31
C GLU A 116 -21.84 3.82 14.31
N LEU A 117 -21.61 2.58 14.77
CA LEU A 117 -21.60 1.40 13.89
C LEU A 117 -22.95 1.16 13.22
N GLN A 118 -24.05 1.27 13.96
CA GLN A 118 -25.40 1.16 13.39
C GLN A 118 -25.67 2.22 12.35
N ALA A 119 -25.31 3.49 12.64
CA ALA A 119 -25.45 4.58 11.69
C ALA A 119 -24.59 4.37 10.43
N PHE A 120 -23.36 3.90 10.62
CA PHE A 120 -22.44 3.57 9.53
C PHE A 120 -23.02 2.48 8.62
N PHE A 121 -23.46 1.35 9.18
CA PHE A 121 -24.02 0.24 8.39
C PHE A 121 -25.33 0.65 7.73
N HIS A 122 -26.17 1.42 8.39
CA HIS A 122 -27.37 1.98 7.77
C HIS A 122 -27.06 2.87 6.56
N ALA A 123 -26.03 3.72 6.68
CA ALA A 123 -25.61 4.59 5.59
C ALA A 123 -25.07 3.82 4.37
N ILE A 124 -24.29 2.76 4.61
CA ILE A 124 -23.76 1.92 3.50
C ILE A 124 -24.85 1.08 2.84
N ASP A 125 -25.86 0.60 3.59
CA ASP A 125 -26.99 -0.15 3.06
C ASP A 125 -27.93 0.75 2.23
N SER A 126 -27.96 2.04 2.55
CA SER A 126 -28.72 3.07 1.82
C SER A 126 -27.93 3.67 0.66
N CYS A 127 -26.82 3.04 0.23
CA CYS A 127 -25.96 3.56 -0.83
C CYS A 127 -26.75 3.67 -2.15
N PRO A 128 -26.91 4.88 -2.73
CA PRO A 128 -27.71 5.04 -3.93
C PRO A 128 -27.03 4.46 -5.17
N VAL A 129 -27.84 4.03 -6.13
CA VAL A 129 -27.35 3.67 -7.46
C VAL A 129 -26.77 4.91 -8.13
N SER A 130 -25.58 4.79 -8.69
CA SER A 130 -24.90 5.86 -9.40
C SER A 130 -24.68 5.48 -10.86
N PRO A 131 -25.01 6.35 -11.82
CA PRO A 131 -24.70 6.10 -13.24
C PRO A 131 -23.21 5.90 -13.52
N PHE A 132 -22.34 6.55 -12.70
CA PHE A 132 -20.88 6.43 -12.81
C PHE A 132 -20.29 5.17 -12.14
N SER A 133 -21.10 4.51 -11.30
CA SER A 133 -20.68 3.29 -10.60
C SER A 133 -21.93 2.47 -10.23
N PRO A 134 -22.57 1.81 -11.19
CA PRO A 134 -23.84 1.11 -10.99
C PRO A 134 -23.76 -0.07 -10.03
N THR A 135 -22.59 -0.67 -9.85
CA THR A 135 -22.37 -1.76 -8.88
C THR A 135 -22.07 -1.31 -7.46
N ARG A 136 -21.88 -0.02 -7.24
CA ARG A 136 -21.49 0.52 -5.93
C ARG A 136 -22.50 0.16 -4.83
N CYS A 137 -23.79 0.22 -5.11
CA CYS A 137 -24.85 -0.12 -4.16
C CYS A 137 -24.82 -1.59 -3.72
N TYR A 138 -24.30 -2.50 -4.55
CA TYR A 138 -24.10 -3.92 -4.19
C TYR A 138 -22.76 -4.15 -3.50
N VAL A 139 -21.68 -3.53 -4.01
CA VAL A 139 -20.31 -3.75 -3.53
C VAL A 139 -20.08 -3.19 -2.13
N ILE A 140 -20.50 -1.94 -1.88
CA ILE A 140 -20.21 -1.22 -0.64
C ILE A 140 -20.73 -1.93 0.62
N PRO A 141 -21.98 -2.39 0.67
CA PRO A 141 -22.51 -3.08 1.85
C PRO A 141 -21.72 -4.33 2.22
N VAL A 142 -21.34 -5.14 1.22
CA VAL A 142 -20.63 -6.39 1.44
C VAL A 142 -19.15 -6.16 1.76
N LEU A 143 -18.50 -5.26 1.02
CA LEU A 143 -17.11 -4.90 1.23
C LEU A 143 -16.85 -4.46 2.67
N PHE A 144 -17.66 -3.52 3.18
CA PHE A 144 -17.45 -3.00 4.54
C PHE A 144 -17.79 -4.03 5.62
N ARG A 145 -18.77 -4.91 5.39
CA ARG A 145 -19.05 -6.03 6.30
C ARG A 145 -17.90 -7.02 6.35
N LEU A 146 -17.30 -7.37 5.22
CA LEU A 146 -16.12 -8.24 5.20
C LEU A 146 -14.91 -7.60 5.89
N LEU A 147 -14.70 -6.29 5.69
CA LEU A 147 -13.64 -5.56 6.39
C LEU A 147 -13.86 -5.58 7.91
N TYR A 148 -15.08 -5.33 8.36
CA TYR A 148 -15.40 -5.25 9.79
C TYR A 148 -15.47 -6.62 10.46
N CYS A 149 -16.24 -7.55 9.91
CA CYS A 149 -16.51 -8.84 10.56
C CYS A 149 -15.35 -9.83 10.43
N CYS A 150 -14.63 -9.81 9.29
CA CYS A 150 -13.51 -10.74 9.04
C CYS A 150 -12.14 -10.11 9.26
N GLY A 151 -12.05 -8.81 9.57
CA GLY A 151 -10.79 -8.12 9.80
C GLY A 151 -9.87 -8.10 8.56
N LEU A 152 -10.46 -8.02 7.37
CA LEU A 152 -9.69 -7.92 6.13
C LEU A 152 -9.00 -6.55 6.03
N ARG A 153 -7.79 -6.54 5.47
CA ARG A 153 -7.20 -5.28 5.01
C ARG A 153 -7.90 -4.82 3.73
N SER A 154 -7.97 -3.51 3.51
CA SER A 154 -8.60 -2.95 2.30
C SER A 154 -7.99 -3.50 1.00
N SER A 155 -6.67 -3.73 0.98
CA SER A 155 -5.99 -4.35 -0.16
C SER A 155 -6.36 -5.82 -0.35
N GLU A 156 -6.52 -6.59 0.73
CA GLU A 156 -6.92 -8.00 0.67
C GLU A 156 -8.34 -8.13 0.11
N ALA A 157 -9.28 -7.33 0.62
CA ALA A 157 -10.65 -7.35 0.13
C ALA A 157 -10.74 -6.94 -1.36
N ARG A 158 -10.00 -5.90 -1.77
CA ARG A 158 -10.00 -5.43 -3.17
C ARG A 158 -9.38 -6.41 -4.17
N LEU A 159 -8.45 -7.26 -3.72
CA LEU A 159 -7.75 -8.24 -4.55
C LEU A 159 -8.37 -9.65 -4.43
N LEU A 160 -9.50 -9.79 -3.73
CA LEU A 160 -10.18 -11.06 -3.53
C LEU A 160 -10.74 -11.57 -4.86
N ASN A 161 -10.42 -12.80 -5.22
CA ASN A 161 -10.97 -13.46 -6.40
C ASN A 161 -12.21 -14.28 -6.02
N ILE A 162 -13.07 -14.59 -6.98
CA ILE A 162 -14.23 -15.46 -6.76
C ILE A 162 -13.78 -16.82 -6.21
N THR A 163 -12.70 -17.37 -6.75
CA THR A 163 -12.13 -18.66 -6.34
C THR A 163 -11.60 -18.68 -4.90
N ASP A 164 -11.43 -17.52 -4.29
CA ASP A 164 -10.96 -17.38 -2.92
C ASP A 164 -12.11 -17.36 -1.89
N VAL A 165 -13.37 -17.24 -2.37
CA VAL A 165 -14.56 -17.15 -1.53
C VAL A 165 -15.44 -18.38 -1.76
N ASN A 166 -15.50 -19.25 -0.78
CA ASN A 166 -16.39 -20.41 -0.82
C ASN A 166 -17.75 -20.06 -0.18
N LEU A 167 -18.73 -19.77 -1.04
CA LEU A 167 -20.09 -19.42 -0.62
C LEU A 167 -20.92 -20.61 -0.17
N THR A 168 -20.40 -21.86 -0.21
CA THR A 168 -21.07 -23.04 0.34
C THR A 168 -20.83 -23.14 1.83
N ASN A 169 -19.58 -23.00 2.27
CA ASN A 169 -19.17 -23.19 3.66
C ASN A 169 -18.69 -21.91 4.38
N GLY A 170 -18.73 -20.76 3.71
CA GLY A 170 -18.36 -19.47 4.29
C GLY A 170 -16.86 -19.22 4.43
N GLN A 171 -16.02 -19.98 3.74
CA GLN A 171 -14.57 -19.89 3.83
C GLN A 171 -14.00 -18.82 2.89
N ILE A 172 -13.04 -18.01 3.37
CA ILE A 172 -12.30 -17.02 2.59
C ILE A 172 -10.81 -17.33 2.66
N LEU A 173 -10.17 -17.52 1.52
CA LEU A 173 -8.73 -17.71 1.41
C LEU A 173 -8.05 -16.39 1.09
N ILE A 174 -7.22 -15.88 2.00
CA ILE A 174 -6.33 -14.75 1.74
C ILE A 174 -4.98 -15.29 1.31
N ARG A 175 -4.67 -15.20 0.00
CA ARG A 175 -3.43 -15.75 -0.59
C ARG A 175 -2.22 -14.92 -0.25
N GLU A 176 -2.34 -13.59 -0.36
CA GLU A 176 -1.24 -12.65 -0.16
C GLU A 176 -1.59 -11.61 0.90
N SER A 177 -0.84 -11.63 1.99
CA SER A 177 -0.92 -10.67 3.07
C SER A 177 0.43 -9.97 3.23
N LYS A 178 0.49 -8.87 3.96
CA LYS A 178 1.74 -8.22 4.35
C LYS A 178 2.64 -9.25 5.06
N GLY A 179 3.75 -9.63 4.42
CA GLY A 179 4.68 -10.64 4.92
C GLY A 179 4.45 -12.05 4.37
N TRP A 180 3.77 -12.21 3.23
CA TRP A 180 3.60 -13.47 2.46
C TRP A 180 2.91 -14.60 3.24
N LYS A 181 2.05 -14.26 4.22
CA LYS A 181 1.31 -15.24 5.01
C LYS A 181 -0.09 -15.40 4.45
N ALA A 182 -0.37 -16.54 3.85
CA ALA A 182 -1.73 -16.96 3.53
C ALA A 182 -2.48 -17.29 4.84
N ARG A 183 -3.79 -17.02 4.86
CA ARG A 183 -4.67 -17.41 5.97
C ARG A 183 -6.07 -17.69 5.46
N ILE A 184 -6.77 -18.53 6.20
CA ILE A 184 -8.18 -18.83 5.98
C ILE A 184 -8.99 -18.11 7.05
N LEU A 185 -10.11 -17.53 6.64
CA LEU A 185 -11.10 -16.88 7.49
C LEU A 185 -12.46 -17.54 7.25
N PHE A 186 -13.36 -17.41 8.21
CA PHE A 186 -14.73 -17.93 8.10
C PHE A 186 -15.72 -16.78 8.32
N MET A 187 -16.73 -16.73 7.47
CA MET A 187 -17.87 -15.82 7.62
C MET A 187 -18.86 -16.38 8.63
N SER A 188 -19.53 -15.50 9.37
CA SER A 188 -20.74 -15.88 10.10
C SER A 188 -21.86 -16.29 9.13
N PRO A 189 -22.87 -17.08 9.57
CA PRO A 189 -24.00 -17.44 8.71
C PRO A 189 -24.69 -16.23 8.08
N ASP A 190 -24.94 -15.17 8.85
CA ASP A 190 -25.58 -13.94 8.36
C ASP A 190 -24.75 -13.23 7.29
N LEU A 191 -23.42 -13.15 7.50
CA LEU A 191 -22.52 -12.54 6.52
C LEU A 191 -22.43 -13.38 5.24
N LEU A 192 -22.44 -14.71 5.38
CA LEU A 192 -22.43 -15.62 4.24
C LEU A 192 -23.68 -15.42 3.37
N GLU A 193 -24.85 -15.23 3.98
CA GLU A 193 -26.08 -14.99 3.23
C GLU A 193 -26.03 -13.66 2.47
N VAL A 194 -25.56 -12.61 3.09
CA VAL A 194 -25.31 -11.30 2.42
C VAL A 194 -24.34 -11.45 1.26
N CYS A 195 -23.29 -12.27 1.40
CA CYS A 195 -22.34 -12.53 0.32
C CYS A 195 -22.94 -13.36 -0.83
N ARG A 196 -23.85 -14.29 -0.55
CA ARG A 196 -24.57 -15.06 -1.56
C ARG A 196 -25.51 -14.17 -2.39
N GLU A 197 -26.31 -13.36 -1.73
CA GLU A 197 -27.20 -12.39 -2.39
C GLU A 197 -26.38 -11.41 -3.26
N TYR A 198 -25.29 -10.88 -2.72
CA TYR A 198 -24.37 -10.05 -3.49
C TYR A 198 -23.86 -10.77 -4.73
N ASN A 199 -23.40 -12.03 -4.57
CA ASN A 199 -22.84 -12.78 -5.69
C ASN A 199 -23.87 -13.00 -6.81
N GLN A 200 -25.12 -13.30 -6.47
CA GLN A 200 -26.22 -13.43 -7.45
C GLN A 200 -26.43 -12.14 -8.24
N ASN A 201 -26.59 -11.01 -7.54
CA ASN A 201 -26.83 -9.71 -8.16
C ASN A 201 -25.66 -9.27 -9.08
N ILE A 202 -24.43 -9.52 -8.67
CA ILE A 202 -23.25 -9.12 -9.45
C ILE A 202 -22.99 -10.08 -10.61
N GLU A 203 -23.32 -11.37 -10.48
CA GLU A 203 -23.16 -12.35 -11.55
C GLU A 203 -24.06 -12.06 -12.75
N GLU A 204 -25.27 -11.53 -12.52
CA GLU A 204 -26.15 -11.04 -13.59
C GLU A 204 -25.51 -9.88 -14.39
N ILE A 205 -24.73 -9.01 -13.74
CA ILE A 205 -24.07 -7.86 -14.37
C ILE A 205 -22.72 -8.25 -14.98
N PHE A 206 -21.95 -9.13 -14.33
CA PHE A 206 -20.61 -9.56 -14.70
C PHE A 206 -20.43 -11.08 -14.61
N PRO A 207 -21.00 -11.86 -15.54
CA PRO A 207 -21.00 -13.32 -15.46
C PRO A 207 -19.61 -13.95 -15.59
N MET A 208 -18.64 -13.24 -16.19
CA MET A 208 -17.28 -13.74 -16.44
C MET A 208 -16.22 -13.07 -15.55
N ARG A 209 -16.63 -12.46 -14.42
CA ARG A 209 -15.68 -11.78 -13.55
C ARG A 209 -14.71 -12.75 -12.86
N GLN A 210 -13.48 -12.32 -12.65
CA GLN A 210 -12.50 -13.03 -11.84
C GLN A 210 -12.42 -12.45 -10.41
N ALA A 211 -12.52 -11.12 -10.28
CA ALA A 211 -12.53 -10.45 -9.00
C ALA A 211 -13.87 -10.65 -8.28
N PHE A 212 -13.82 -10.91 -6.98
CA PHE A 212 -15.03 -10.95 -6.16
C PHE A 212 -15.75 -9.60 -6.17
N PHE A 213 -14.99 -8.50 -6.07
CA PHE A 213 -15.48 -7.13 -6.22
C PHE A 213 -15.02 -6.54 -7.56
N PRO A 214 -15.81 -6.63 -8.63
CA PRO A 214 -15.44 -6.10 -9.93
C PRO A 214 -15.45 -4.57 -9.90
N ASN A 215 -14.44 -3.97 -10.57
CA ASN A 215 -14.44 -2.54 -10.90
C ASN A 215 -14.99 -2.37 -12.31
N ILE A 216 -15.82 -1.36 -12.49
CA ILE A 216 -16.12 -0.82 -13.81
C ILE A 216 -15.02 0.21 -14.09
N ASN A 217 -14.10 -0.14 -14.99
CA ASN A 217 -13.21 0.83 -15.63
C ASN A 217 -13.84 1.30 -16.91
#